data_19ca3fdf20b9dc428f78db09dead2c4f
#
_entry.id   19ca3fdf20b9dc428f78db09dead2c4f
#
_cell.length_a   1.000
_cell.length_b   1.000
_cell.length_c   1.000
_cell.angle_alpha   90.00
_cell.angle_beta   90.00
_cell.angle_gamma   90.00
#
_symmetry.space_group_name_H-M   'P 1'
#
loop_
_entity.id
_entity.type
_entity.pdbx_description
1 polymer ?
#
loop_
_entity_poly.entity_id
_entity_poly.type
_entity_poly.pdbx_seq_one_letter_code
_entity_poly.pdbx_strand_id
1 'polypeptide(L)'
;MSPRASFLNKQLAKVAVIAALLAERVDGVWHVRSLGAPHIGQRPEDELISAFAERLAELHPTLVSFNGSSFDLPVLRYRAMIHGIAAPGLTDEYFKRYSTRHVDLCDQLASFDQRAKVVSEVW
;
A
#
# COMPACT_ATOMS: atom_id res chain seq x y z
N MET A 1 -15.99 2.75 -21.47
CA MET A 1 -14.84 2.92 -20.56
C MET A 1 -13.56 2.62 -21.32
N SER A 2 -12.54 3.47 -21.17
CA SER A 2 -11.26 3.23 -21.84
C SER A 2 -10.54 2.03 -21.21
N PRO A 3 -9.69 1.30 -21.96
CA PRO A 3 -8.88 0.22 -21.38
C PRO A 3 -8.03 0.66 -20.19
N ARG A 4 -7.54 1.90 -20.22
CA ARG A 4 -6.77 2.46 -19.12
C ARG A 4 -7.59 2.59 -17.85
N ALA A 5 -8.82 3.09 -17.94
CA ALA A 5 -9.70 3.22 -16.79
C ALA A 5 -10.03 1.85 -16.19
N SER A 6 -10.25 0.83 -17.04
CA SER A 6 -10.47 -0.54 -16.58
C SER A 6 -9.25 -1.10 -15.87
N PHE A 7 -8.05 -0.85 -16.40
CA PHE A 7 -6.80 -1.32 -15.81
C PHE A 7 -6.59 -0.75 -14.40
N LEU A 8 -6.94 0.53 -14.20
CA LEU A 8 -6.77 1.21 -12.92
C LEU A 8 -7.97 1.07 -11.97
N ASN A 9 -8.99 0.30 -12.36
CA ASN A 9 -10.18 0.11 -11.53
C ASN A 9 -9.83 -0.78 -10.34
N LYS A 10 -9.88 -0.22 -9.14
CA LYS A 10 -9.56 -0.89 -7.88
C LYS A 10 -10.42 -2.12 -7.63
N GLN A 11 -11.67 -2.12 -8.09
CA GLN A 11 -12.60 -3.22 -7.90
C GLN A 11 -12.22 -4.46 -8.72
N LEU A 12 -11.51 -4.26 -9.84
CA LEU A 12 -11.05 -5.33 -10.71
C LEU A 12 -9.62 -5.77 -10.43
N ALA A 13 -8.88 -4.99 -9.65
CA ALA A 13 -7.49 -5.28 -9.33
C ALA A 13 -7.38 -6.43 -8.34
N LYS A 14 -6.32 -7.21 -8.46
CA LYS A 14 -5.95 -8.28 -7.53
C LYS A 14 -4.53 -8.06 -7.07
N VAL A 15 -4.20 -8.61 -5.91
CA VAL A 15 -2.85 -8.51 -5.36
C VAL A 15 -2.02 -9.70 -5.86
N ALA A 16 -1.00 -9.40 -6.65
CA ALA A 16 -0.08 -10.39 -7.17
C ALA A 16 1.24 -10.44 -6.39
N VAL A 17 1.67 -9.31 -5.87
CA VAL A 17 2.91 -9.15 -5.11
C VAL A 17 2.78 -8.00 -4.14
N ILE A 18 3.39 -8.15 -2.96
CA ILE A 18 3.53 -7.06 -2.00
C ILE A 18 5.02 -6.90 -1.73
N ALA A 19 5.63 -5.89 -2.35
CA ALA A 19 7.03 -5.56 -2.12
C ALA A 19 7.13 -4.52 -1.01
N ALA A 20 7.97 -4.79 -0.03
CA ALA A 20 8.13 -3.89 1.11
C ALA A 20 9.56 -3.89 1.62
N LEU A 21 10.01 -2.72 2.03
CA LEU A 21 11.27 -2.52 2.72
C LEU A 21 10.98 -1.95 4.10
N LEU A 22 11.50 -2.59 5.12
CA LEU A 22 11.42 -2.09 6.50
C LEU A 22 12.75 -1.48 6.88
N ALA A 23 12.71 -0.22 7.32
CA ALA A 23 13.87 0.49 7.83
C ALA A 23 13.56 1.10 9.19
N GLU A 24 14.58 1.22 10.01
CA GLU A 24 14.50 1.80 11.34
C GLU A 24 15.57 2.87 11.49
N ARG A 25 15.19 3.99 12.09
CA ARG A 25 16.15 5.06 12.39
C ARG A 25 16.68 4.92 13.80
N VAL A 26 17.99 4.76 13.91
CA VAL A 26 18.69 4.65 15.19
C VAL A 26 19.82 5.68 15.21
N ASP A 27 19.83 6.54 16.21
CA ASP A 27 20.84 7.60 16.38
C ASP A 27 21.03 8.45 15.13
N GLY A 28 19.89 8.78 14.45
CA GLY A 28 19.90 9.60 13.25
C GLY A 28 20.29 8.87 11.96
N VAL A 29 20.57 7.57 12.04
CA VAL A 29 20.98 6.76 10.87
C VAL A 29 19.90 5.73 10.55
N TRP A 30 19.57 5.61 9.27
CA TRP A 30 18.59 4.63 8.79
C TRP A 30 19.25 3.27 8.57
N HIS A 31 18.63 2.24 9.12
CA HIS A 31 19.07 0.86 8.98
C HIS A 31 17.97 0.05 8.30
N VAL A 32 18.30 -0.62 7.20
CA VAL A 32 17.37 -1.55 6.56
C VAL A 32 17.30 -2.81 7.40
N ARG A 33 16.08 -3.17 7.86
CA ARG A 33 15.85 -4.35 8.68
C ARG A 33 15.41 -5.54 7.86
N SER A 34 14.57 -5.31 6.84
CA SER A 34 14.15 -6.37 5.94
C SER A 34 13.71 -5.79 4.60
N LEU A 35 13.80 -6.64 3.58
CA LEU A 35 13.33 -6.36 2.24
C LEU A 35 12.74 -7.65 1.71
N GLY A 36 11.53 -7.59 1.18
CA GLY A 36 10.88 -8.76 0.62
C GLY A 36 9.81 -8.40 -0.40
N ALA A 37 9.48 -9.37 -1.22
CA ALA A 37 8.46 -9.23 -2.25
C ALA A 37 7.69 -10.55 -2.40
N PRO A 38 6.96 -11.01 -1.36
CA PRO A 38 6.17 -12.22 -1.47
C PRO A 38 5.12 -12.07 -2.58
N HIS A 39 4.87 -13.14 -3.31
CA HIS A 39 4.02 -13.11 -4.49
C HIS A 39 3.14 -14.36 -4.60
N ILE A 40 2.15 -14.31 -5.50
CA ILE A 40 1.18 -15.40 -5.66
C ILE A 40 1.77 -16.74 -6.13
N GLY A 41 2.98 -16.73 -6.68
CA GLY A 41 3.70 -17.97 -6.98
C GLY A 41 4.19 -18.72 -5.74
N GLN A 42 4.24 -18.05 -4.58
CA GLN A 42 4.67 -18.62 -3.30
C GLN A 42 3.50 -18.84 -2.34
N ARG A 43 2.53 -17.94 -2.34
CA ARG A 43 1.37 -17.93 -1.44
C ARG A 43 0.13 -17.43 -2.17
N PRO A 44 -1.06 -17.92 -1.82
CA PRO A 44 -2.28 -17.35 -2.37
C PRO A 44 -2.49 -15.90 -1.90
N GLU A 45 -3.30 -15.17 -2.63
CA GLU A 45 -3.56 -13.75 -2.39
C GLU A 45 -4.01 -13.45 -0.96
N ASP A 46 -4.92 -14.27 -0.43
CA ASP A 46 -5.45 -14.07 0.93
C ASP A 46 -4.34 -14.15 1.99
N GLU A 47 -3.39 -15.06 1.83
CA GLU A 47 -2.26 -15.17 2.75
C GLU A 47 -1.31 -13.99 2.63
N LEU A 48 -1.09 -13.47 1.42
CA LEU A 48 -0.28 -12.26 1.22
C LEU A 48 -0.87 -11.08 1.97
N ILE A 49 -2.18 -10.89 1.83
CA ILE A 49 -2.90 -9.78 2.47
C ILE A 49 -2.89 -9.94 3.98
N SER A 50 -3.19 -11.13 4.48
CA SER A 50 -3.20 -11.41 5.93
C SER A 50 -1.83 -11.16 6.54
N ALA A 51 -0.76 -11.66 5.93
CA ALA A 51 0.59 -11.49 6.45
C ALA A 51 1.00 -10.02 6.50
N PHE A 52 0.66 -9.26 5.46
CA PHE A 52 0.96 -7.84 5.43
C PHE A 52 0.18 -7.08 6.50
N ALA A 53 -1.12 -7.35 6.65
CA ALA A 53 -1.96 -6.71 7.65
C ALA A 53 -1.51 -7.04 9.08
N GLU A 54 -1.13 -8.29 9.33
CA GLU A 54 -0.58 -8.70 10.62
C GLU A 54 0.72 -7.97 10.95
N ARG A 55 1.57 -7.81 9.96
CA ARG A 55 2.84 -7.10 10.13
C ARG A 55 2.62 -5.61 10.44
N LEU A 56 1.65 -4.99 9.79
CA LEU A 56 1.26 -3.61 10.11
C LEU A 56 0.73 -3.51 11.54
N ALA A 57 -0.07 -4.46 11.98
CA ALA A 57 -0.62 -4.47 13.33
C ALA A 57 0.48 -4.64 14.40
N GLU A 58 1.48 -5.47 14.10
CA GLU A 58 2.62 -5.68 15.01
C GLU A 58 3.51 -4.46 15.13
N LEU A 59 3.89 -3.87 14.00
CA LEU A 59 4.94 -2.86 13.93
C LEU A 59 4.43 -1.44 14.08
N HIS A 60 3.18 -1.19 13.73
CA HIS A 60 2.61 0.15 13.64
C HIS A 60 3.55 1.14 12.92
N PRO A 61 4.05 0.80 11.73
CA PRO A 61 5.04 1.62 11.06
C PRO A 61 4.41 2.87 10.46
N THR A 62 5.26 3.84 10.12
CA THR A 62 4.88 4.87 9.16
C THR A 62 5.04 4.27 7.77
N LEU A 63 3.96 4.23 6.99
CA LEU A 63 4.03 3.76 5.61
C LEU A 63 4.57 4.86 4.71
N VAL A 64 5.42 4.48 3.78
CA VAL A 64 5.87 5.34 2.70
C VAL A 64 5.53 4.63 1.39
N SER A 65 4.77 5.29 0.54
CA SER A 65 4.31 4.71 -0.72
C SER A 65 4.36 5.73 -1.85
N PHE A 66 4.10 5.27 -3.06
CA PHE A 66 3.87 6.15 -4.19
C PHE A 66 2.47 5.86 -4.75
N ASN A 67 1.54 6.78 -4.54
CA ASN A 67 0.12 6.66 -4.87
C ASN A 67 -0.61 5.55 -4.10
N GLY A 68 -0.05 5.08 -2.99
CA GLY A 68 -0.64 4.00 -2.19
C GLY A 68 -1.96 4.38 -1.53
N SER A 69 -2.14 5.64 -1.16
CA SER A 69 -3.38 6.12 -0.55
C SER A 69 -4.57 6.08 -1.52
N SER A 70 -4.31 6.24 -2.81
CA SER A 70 -5.35 6.25 -3.86
C SER A 70 -5.55 4.90 -4.52
N PHE A 71 -4.56 4.02 -4.51
CA PHE A 71 -4.62 2.74 -5.22
C PHE A 71 -4.27 1.54 -4.35
N ASP A 72 -3.02 1.42 -3.89
CA ASP A 72 -2.53 0.19 -3.25
C ASP A 72 -3.32 -0.16 -1.99
N LEU A 73 -3.51 0.77 -1.07
CA LEU A 73 -4.23 0.51 0.17
C LEU A 73 -5.71 0.24 -0.05
N PRO A 74 -6.43 1.01 -0.87
CA PRO A 74 -7.81 0.66 -1.20
C PRO A 74 -7.96 -0.72 -1.85
N VAL A 75 -7.04 -1.12 -2.71
CA VAL A 75 -7.05 -2.46 -3.31
C VAL A 75 -6.89 -3.53 -2.22
N LEU A 76 -5.94 -3.37 -1.31
CA LEU A 76 -5.75 -4.30 -0.19
C LEU A 76 -7.02 -4.42 0.66
N ARG A 77 -7.67 -3.29 0.95
CA ARG A 77 -8.92 -3.28 1.72
C ARG A 77 -10.04 -4.03 1.00
N TYR A 78 -10.23 -3.77 -0.29
CA TYR A 78 -11.22 -4.47 -1.12
C TYR A 78 -10.97 -5.97 -1.16
N ARG A 79 -9.72 -6.35 -1.41
CA ARG A 79 -9.38 -7.78 -1.51
C ARG A 79 -9.53 -8.49 -0.18
N ALA A 80 -9.19 -7.82 0.92
CA ALA A 80 -9.43 -8.37 2.26
C ALA A 80 -10.92 -8.63 2.50
N MET A 81 -11.78 -7.70 2.10
CA MET A 81 -13.23 -7.87 2.21
C MET A 81 -13.73 -9.05 1.38
N ILE A 82 -13.25 -9.17 0.14
CA ILE A 82 -13.65 -10.26 -0.76
C ILE A 82 -13.26 -11.62 -0.19
N HIS A 83 -12.09 -11.72 0.42
CA HIS A 83 -11.62 -12.95 1.05
C HIS A 83 -12.16 -13.17 2.45
N GLY A 84 -12.91 -12.23 3.00
CA GLY A 84 -13.42 -12.33 4.37
C GLY A 84 -12.32 -12.28 5.43
N ILE A 85 -11.25 -11.55 5.16
CA ILE A 85 -10.10 -11.45 6.06
C ILE A 85 -10.27 -10.27 6.99
N ALA A 86 -10.14 -10.51 8.30
CA ALA A 86 -9.96 -9.42 9.25
C ALA A 86 -8.54 -8.86 9.07
N ALA A 87 -8.44 -7.56 8.84
CA ALA A 87 -7.16 -6.91 8.59
C ALA A 87 -6.96 -5.75 9.58
N PRO A 88 -6.72 -6.06 10.87
CA PRO A 88 -6.67 -5.04 11.91
C PRO A 88 -5.54 -4.03 11.74
N GLY A 89 -4.48 -4.40 11.03
CA GLY A 89 -3.37 -3.49 10.73
C GLY A 89 -3.68 -2.43 9.68
N LEU A 90 -4.72 -2.64 8.87
CA LEU A 90 -5.17 -1.66 7.88
C LEU A 90 -6.12 -0.66 8.53
N THR A 91 -5.59 0.12 9.45
CA THR A 91 -6.36 1.09 10.24
C THR A 91 -6.68 2.33 9.44
N ASP A 92 -7.68 3.07 9.87
CA ASP A 92 -8.09 4.31 9.21
C ASP A 92 -6.98 5.35 9.12
N GLU A 93 -6.03 5.33 10.04
CA GLU A 93 -4.89 6.25 10.03
C GLU A 93 -4.10 6.20 8.73
N TYR A 94 -3.98 5.00 8.12
CA TYR A 94 -3.26 4.84 6.86
C TYR A 94 -4.05 5.34 5.64
N PHE A 95 -5.37 5.50 5.79
CA PHE A 95 -6.25 5.94 4.71
C PHE A 95 -6.58 7.43 4.75
N LYS A 96 -6.25 8.09 5.85
CA LYS A 96 -6.51 9.54 5.97
C LYS A 96 -5.53 10.33 5.13
N ARG A 97 -6.05 11.26 4.34
CA ARG A 97 -5.23 12.24 3.65
C ARG A 97 -4.55 13.14 4.68
N TYR A 98 -3.32 13.53 4.43
CA TYR A 98 -2.47 14.33 5.34
C TYR A 98 -2.12 13.63 6.64
N SER A 99 -2.28 12.32 6.70
CA SER A 99 -1.87 11.53 7.86
C SER A 99 -0.35 11.54 8.03
N THR A 100 0.12 11.58 9.27
CA THR A 100 1.54 11.41 9.58
C THR A 100 1.96 9.93 9.57
N ARG A 101 1.00 9.01 9.54
CA ARG A 101 1.26 7.56 9.54
C ARG A 101 1.44 7.00 8.14
N HIS A 102 1.03 7.74 7.11
CA HIS A 102 1.21 7.34 5.72
C HIS A 102 1.71 8.52 4.90
N VAL A 103 2.94 8.42 4.44
CA VAL A 103 3.56 9.41 3.55
C VAL A 103 3.41 8.89 2.13
N ASP A 104 2.50 9.49 1.37
CA ASP A 104 2.31 9.17 -0.04
C ASP A 104 3.16 10.13 -0.86
N LEU A 105 4.25 9.63 -1.42
CA LEU A 105 5.20 10.45 -2.17
C LEU A 105 4.57 11.08 -3.42
N CYS A 106 3.59 10.40 -4.01
CA CYS A 106 2.86 10.98 -5.14
C CYS A 106 2.13 12.27 -4.72
N ASP A 107 1.45 12.25 -3.57
CA ASP A 107 0.80 13.44 -3.02
C ASP A 107 1.82 14.52 -2.66
N GLN A 108 2.91 14.14 -2.01
CA GLN A 108 3.95 15.09 -1.60
C GLN A 108 4.59 15.81 -2.80
N LEU A 109 4.94 15.05 -3.84
CA LEU A 109 5.57 15.60 -5.04
C LEU A 109 4.60 16.45 -5.86
N ALA A 110 3.31 16.11 -5.83
CA ALA A 110 2.26 16.86 -6.50
C ALA A 110 1.72 18.01 -5.66
N SER A 111 2.25 18.25 -4.45
CA SER A 111 1.70 19.21 -3.49
C SER A 111 0.20 19.02 -3.25
N PHE A 112 -0.24 17.75 -3.21
CA PHE A 112 -1.65 17.33 -3.06
C PHE A 112 -2.57 17.78 -4.21
N ASP A 113 -2.00 18.15 -5.37
CA ASP A 113 -2.78 18.45 -6.57
C ASP A 113 -3.14 17.14 -7.28
N GLN A 114 -4.43 16.81 -7.34
CA GLN A 114 -4.91 15.58 -7.94
C GLN A 114 -4.61 15.51 -9.46
N ARG A 115 -4.55 16.65 -10.14
CA ARG A 115 -4.23 16.67 -11.57
C ARG A 115 -2.80 16.27 -11.86
N ALA A 116 -1.87 16.65 -10.97
CA ALA A 116 -0.47 16.28 -11.12
C ALA A 116 -0.24 14.78 -10.92
N LYS A 117 -1.13 14.10 -10.17
CA LYS A 117 -1.04 12.66 -9.92
C LYS A 117 -1.24 11.79 -11.16
N VAL A 118 -1.79 12.35 -12.23
CA VAL A 118 -1.96 11.63 -13.51
C VAL A 118 -0.61 11.08 -14.00
N VAL A 119 0.49 11.77 -13.73
CA VAL A 119 1.83 11.34 -14.12
C VAL A 119 2.20 10.01 -13.47
N SER A 120 1.71 9.72 -12.28
CA SER A 120 1.99 8.47 -11.57
C SER A 120 1.42 7.25 -12.28
N GLU A 121 0.41 7.44 -13.12
CA GLU A 121 -0.24 6.34 -13.84
C GLU A 121 0.59 5.84 -15.02
N VAL A 122 1.62 6.58 -15.40
CA VAL A 122 2.48 6.22 -16.52
C VAL A 122 3.53 5.19 -16.11
N TRP A 123 3.79 5.05 -14.84
CA TRP A 123 4.72 4.08 -14.28
C TRP A 123 4.18 2.66 -14.38
#